data_fb09239c41c404508741fc0793ba74c1
#
_entry.id   fb09239c41c404508741fc0793ba74c1
#
_cell.length_a   1.000
_cell.length_b   1.000
_cell.length_c   1.000
_cell.angle_alpha   90.00
_cell.angle_beta   90.00
_cell.angle_gamma   90.00
#
_symmetry.space_group_name_H-M   'P 1'
#
loop_
_entity.id
_entity.type
_entity.pdbx_description
1 polymer ?
#
loop_
_entity_poly.entity_id
_entity_poly.type
_entity_poly.pdbx_seq_one_letter_code
_entity_poly.pdbx_strand_id
1 'polypeptide(L)'
;MYIDKFKNKGYIFLEDPKTWPKDWISLIEKNRELIINYLDEDAAILEECNKLKESGRESENKYDVENSFSKKIGRFTKTFKALILSTNQQILCYHATRLMDYEVELIKQNGLKKCSLELRKEKIDNLLEYNIINKYEYEILSNKENNPLVLRPKRLNNTDLIWGYNTFDINDYEDCAYFLNDYGGEMIDQASFSNELKVKLQKASKPYIIICIDKISLFAVKSNKSENEYFENIIKPYINNDEIKFLNFQLKNIDSLPIHDVVKYDLWNE
;
A
#
# COMPACT_ATOMS: atom_id res chain seq x y z
N MET A 1 11.84 2.19 -17.88
CA MET A 1 11.29 2.51 -16.53
C MET A 1 12.39 2.44 -15.49
N TYR A 2 12.38 3.32 -14.49
CA TYR A 2 13.38 3.36 -13.40
C TYR A 2 13.59 1.98 -12.74
N ILE A 3 12.54 1.19 -12.65
CA ILE A 3 12.49 -0.12 -12.03
C ILE A 3 13.31 -1.20 -12.73
N ASP A 4 13.56 -1.10 -14.01
CA ASP A 4 14.36 -2.10 -14.74
C ASP A 4 15.77 -2.24 -14.15
N LYS A 5 16.24 -1.21 -13.43
CA LYS A 5 17.49 -1.22 -12.68
C LYS A 5 17.51 -2.25 -11.53
N PHE A 6 16.33 -2.69 -11.08
CA PHE A 6 16.18 -3.60 -9.94
C PHE A 6 15.87 -5.04 -10.34
N LYS A 7 15.33 -5.27 -11.55
CA LYS A 7 14.89 -6.61 -12.02
C LYS A 7 15.98 -7.69 -11.94
N ASN A 8 17.26 -7.30 -12.01
CA ASN A 8 18.37 -8.23 -11.98
C ASN A 8 19.05 -8.36 -10.61
N LYS A 9 18.50 -7.75 -9.56
CA LYS A 9 19.13 -7.74 -8.22
C LYS A 9 18.58 -8.79 -7.26
N GLY A 10 17.71 -9.69 -7.73
CA GLY A 10 17.16 -10.79 -6.92
C GLY A 10 16.07 -10.37 -5.94
N TYR A 11 15.49 -9.21 -6.13
CA TYR A 11 14.30 -8.79 -5.37
C TYR A 11 13.05 -9.48 -5.88
N ILE A 12 12.07 -9.66 -5.00
CA ILE A 12 10.74 -10.11 -5.36
C ILE A 12 9.91 -8.89 -5.78
N PHE A 13 9.26 -8.99 -6.92
CA PHE A 13 8.22 -8.09 -7.38
C PHE A 13 6.91 -8.87 -7.39
N LEU A 14 5.93 -8.45 -6.58
CA LEU A 14 4.70 -9.23 -6.45
C LEU A 14 3.91 -9.29 -7.75
N GLU A 15 3.98 -8.25 -8.58
CA GLU A 15 3.36 -8.18 -9.90
C GLU A 15 4.09 -8.99 -10.98
N ASP A 16 5.33 -9.42 -10.75
CA ASP A 16 6.11 -10.21 -11.72
C ASP A 16 6.42 -11.60 -11.17
N PRO A 17 5.59 -12.61 -11.49
CA PRO A 17 5.80 -13.99 -11.05
C PRO A 17 7.14 -14.60 -11.43
N LYS A 18 7.85 -14.06 -12.42
CA LYS A 18 9.19 -14.52 -12.80
C LYS A 18 10.23 -14.27 -11.71
N THR A 19 9.95 -13.33 -10.80
CA THR A 19 10.81 -12.99 -9.67
C THR A 19 10.48 -13.78 -8.41
N TRP A 20 9.37 -14.54 -8.42
CA TRP A 20 8.92 -15.27 -7.25
C TRP A 20 9.83 -16.47 -6.92
N PRO A 21 9.95 -16.80 -5.63
CA PRO A 21 10.59 -18.04 -5.22
C PRO A 21 9.97 -19.25 -5.89
N LYS A 22 10.81 -20.20 -6.33
CA LYS A 22 10.33 -21.43 -6.97
C LYS A 22 9.32 -22.20 -6.13
N ASP A 23 9.47 -22.16 -4.81
CA ASP A 23 8.59 -22.85 -3.87
C ASP A 23 7.17 -22.27 -3.89
N TRP A 24 7.02 -20.95 -4.10
CA TRP A 24 5.71 -20.33 -4.25
C TRP A 24 5.00 -20.83 -5.49
N ILE A 25 5.68 -20.77 -6.63
CA ILE A 25 5.16 -21.26 -7.91
C ILE A 25 4.82 -22.74 -7.80
N SER A 26 5.73 -23.56 -7.27
CA SER A 26 5.51 -25.00 -7.11
C SER A 26 4.30 -25.33 -6.24
N LEU A 27 4.08 -24.57 -5.15
CA LEU A 27 2.91 -24.76 -4.29
C LEU A 27 1.60 -24.40 -5.00
N ILE A 28 1.58 -23.31 -5.76
CA ILE A 28 0.41 -22.89 -6.54
C ILE A 28 0.12 -23.93 -7.63
N GLU A 29 1.12 -24.31 -8.43
CA GLU A 29 0.96 -25.27 -9.52
C GLU A 29 0.50 -26.65 -9.03
N LYS A 30 1.01 -27.12 -7.89
CA LYS A 30 0.55 -28.37 -7.27
C LYS A 30 -0.94 -28.34 -6.88
N ASN A 31 -1.48 -27.17 -6.62
CA ASN A 31 -2.88 -26.96 -6.23
C ASN A 31 -3.72 -26.31 -7.35
N ARG A 32 -3.19 -26.21 -8.57
CA ARG A 32 -3.84 -25.52 -9.70
C ARG A 32 -5.25 -26.01 -9.95
N GLU A 33 -5.47 -27.33 -10.02
CA GLU A 33 -6.78 -27.93 -10.25
C GLU A 33 -7.77 -27.60 -9.12
N LEU A 34 -7.33 -27.66 -7.87
CA LEU A 34 -8.15 -27.26 -6.73
C LEU A 34 -8.56 -25.77 -6.82
N ILE A 35 -7.63 -24.92 -7.23
CA ILE A 35 -7.89 -23.47 -7.34
C ILE A 35 -8.87 -23.20 -8.49
N ILE A 36 -8.68 -23.82 -9.65
CA ILE A 36 -9.59 -23.67 -10.79
C ILE A 36 -10.99 -24.14 -10.42
N ASN A 37 -11.14 -25.33 -9.83
CA ASN A 37 -12.45 -25.85 -9.43
C ASN A 37 -13.16 -24.92 -8.44
N TYR A 38 -12.42 -24.31 -7.52
CA TYR A 38 -12.97 -23.32 -6.59
C TYR A 38 -13.47 -22.07 -7.32
N LEU A 39 -12.68 -21.54 -8.25
CA LEU A 39 -13.03 -20.35 -9.01
C LEU A 39 -14.23 -20.57 -9.93
N ASP A 40 -14.30 -21.73 -10.57
CA ASP A 40 -15.41 -22.10 -11.44
C ASP A 40 -16.72 -22.24 -10.66
N GLU A 41 -16.70 -22.89 -9.49
CA GLU A 41 -17.88 -23.01 -8.62
C GLU A 41 -18.28 -21.64 -8.04
N ASP A 42 -17.32 -20.79 -7.65
CA ASP A 42 -17.59 -19.43 -7.16
C ASP A 42 -18.25 -18.56 -8.23
N ALA A 43 -17.81 -18.68 -9.49
CA ALA A 43 -18.42 -18.01 -10.62
C ALA A 43 -19.85 -18.51 -10.90
N ALA A 44 -20.09 -19.81 -10.83
CA ALA A 44 -21.42 -20.40 -11.01
C ALA A 44 -22.39 -19.94 -9.91
N ILE A 45 -21.96 -19.92 -8.63
CA ILE A 45 -22.74 -19.39 -7.51
C ILE A 45 -23.12 -17.94 -7.74
N LEU A 46 -22.16 -17.11 -8.18
CA LEU A 46 -22.40 -15.69 -8.44
C LEU A 46 -23.41 -15.48 -9.57
N GLU A 47 -23.31 -16.27 -10.65
CA GLU A 47 -24.23 -16.20 -11.77
C GLU A 47 -25.66 -16.58 -11.36
N GLU A 48 -25.82 -17.62 -10.55
CA GLU A 48 -27.13 -18.04 -10.03
C GLU A 48 -27.74 -16.96 -9.11
N CYS A 49 -26.96 -16.40 -8.19
CA CYS A 49 -27.40 -15.30 -7.34
C CYS A 49 -27.86 -14.08 -8.17
N ASN A 50 -27.16 -13.74 -9.25
CA ASN A 50 -27.55 -12.63 -10.12
C ASN A 50 -28.86 -12.91 -10.86
N LYS A 51 -29.07 -14.13 -11.40
CA LYS A 51 -30.32 -14.55 -12.04
C LYS A 51 -31.52 -14.47 -11.07
N LEU A 52 -31.33 -14.84 -9.82
CA LEU A 52 -32.36 -14.74 -8.78
C LEU A 52 -32.72 -13.29 -8.51
N LYS A 53 -31.75 -12.39 -8.40
CA LYS A 53 -31.97 -10.95 -8.23
C LYS A 53 -32.75 -10.35 -9.40
N GLU A 54 -32.37 -10.65 -10.62
CA GLU A 54 -33.03 -10.18 -11.84
C GLU A 54 -34.49 -10.67 -11.95
N SER A 55 -34.79 -11.85 -11.43
CA SER A 55 -36.15 -12.41 -11.40
C SER A 55 -37.03 -11.84 -10.28
N GLY A 56 -36.54 -10.87 -9.47
CA GLY A 56 -37.29 -10.28 -8.35
C GLY A 56 -37.49 -11.22 -7.15
N ARG A 57 -36.82 -12.35 -7.12
CA ARG A 57 -36.78 -13.23 -5.95
C ARG A 57 -35.69 -12.71 -5.00
N GLU A 58 -35.97 -12.72 -3.68
CA GLU A 58 -34.93 -12.48 -2.69
C GLU A 58 -33.80 -13.48 -2.97
N SER A 59 -32.66 -13.00 -3.45
CA SER A 59 -31.49 -13.83 -3.64
C SER A 59 -30.85 -14.09 -2.29
N GLU A 60 -30.56 -15.35 -1.99
CA GLU A 60 -29.54 -15.64 -1.01
C GLU A 60 -28.31 -14.81 -1.34
N ASN A 61 -27.72 -14.20 -0.33
CA ASN A 61 -26.47 -13.47 -0.54
C ASN A 61 -25.42 -14.48 -1.01
N LYS A 62 -24.57 -14.13 -1.98
CA LYS A 62 -23.44 -14.98 -2.43
C LYS A 62 -22.68 -15.63 -1.26
N TYR A 63 -22.64 -14.97 -0.13
CA TYR A 63 -21.95 -15.45 1.08
C TYR A 63 -22.73 -16.51 1.87
N ASP A 64 -24.00 -16.74 1.56
CA ASP A 64 -24.85 -17.74 2.21
C ASP A 64 -24.77 -19.12 1.52
N VAL A 65 -24.23 -19.16 0.29
CA VAL A 65 -23.97 -20.39 -0.45
C VAL A 65 -22.51 -20.80 -0.28
N GLU A 66 -22.29 -21.91 0.44
CA GLU A 66 -20.93 -22.42 0.70
C GLU A 66 -20.36 -23.09 -0.57
N ASN A 67 -19.28 -22.55 -1.11
CA ASN A 67 -18.49 -23.22 -2.15
C ASN A 67 -17.86 -24.51 -1.58
N SER A 68 -18.04 -25.63 -2.27
CA SER A 68 -17.65 -26.96 -1.81
C SER A 68 -16.13 -27.12 -1.57
N PHE A 69 -15.32 -26.28 -2.20
CA PHE A 69 -13.85 -26.25 -2.06
C PHE A 69 -13.35 -25.28 -0.99
N SER A 70 -14.20 -24.46 -0.36
CA SER A 70 -13.81 -23.40 0.58
C SER A 70 -12.85 -23.86 1.67
N LYS A 71 -13.12 -25.00 2.31
CA LYS A 71 -12.26 -25.56 3.36
C LYS A 71 -10.87 -25.98 2.87
N LYS A 72 -10.78 -26.47 1.62
CA LYS A 72 -9.51 -26.89 1.02
C LYS A 72 -8.71 -25.67 0.60
N ILE A 73 -9.35 -24.68 0.00
CA ILE A 73 -8.74 -23.41 -0.38
C ILE A 73 -8.24 -22.65 0.85
N GLY A 74 -8.99 -22.58 1.93
CA GLY A 74 -8.54 -21.95 3.18
C GLY A 74 -7.28 -22.60 3.75
N ARG A 75 -7.17 -23.95 3.70
CA ARG A 75 -5.94 -24.65 4.11
C ARG A 75 -4.75 -24.34 3.17
N PHE A 76 -4.99 -24.34 1.88
CA PHE A 76 -3.98 -23.98 0.89
C PHE A 76 -3.49 -22.55 1.10
N THR A 77 -4.39 -21.57 1.22
CA THR A 77 -4.04 -20.16 1.39
C THR A 77 -3.26 -19.92 2.69
N LYS A 78 -3.66 -20.62 3.78
CA LYS A 78 -2.89 -20.60 5.03
C LYS A 78 -1.48 -21.12 4.86
N THR A 79 -1.31 -22.22 4.09
CA THR A 79 0.01 -22.78 3.79
C THR A 79 0.84 -21.82 2.93
N PHE A 80 0.24 -21.20 1.93
CA PHE A 80 0.90 -20.21 1.09
C PHE A 80 1.34 -18.98 1.90
N LYS A 81 0.48 -18.45 2.77
CA LYS A 81 0.83 -17.38 3.69
C LYS A 81 2.02 -17.76 4.60
N ALA A 82 2.02 -18.97 5.15
CA ALA A 82 3.13 -19.45 5.98
C ALA A 82 4.44 -19.52 5.18
N LEU A 83 4.36 -19.92 3.91
CA LEU A 83 5.52 -19.96 3.00
C LEU A 83 6.07 -18.54 2.73
N ILE A 84 5.20 -17.56 2.48
CA ILE A 84 5.60 -16.15 2.36
C ILE A 84 6.30 -15.69 3.65
N LEU A 85 5.71 -15.98 4.82
CA LEU A 85 6.28 -15.59 6.12
C LEU A 85 7.65 -16.20 6.40
N SER A 86 7.95 -17.37 5.84
CA SER A 86 9.25 -18.04 5.97
C SER A 86 10.30 -17.56 4.96
N THR A 87 9.89 -16.77 3.98
CA THR A 87 10.76 -16.29 2.91
C THR A 87 11.66 -15.16 3.40
N ASN A 88 12.98 -15.34 3.25
CA ASN A 88 13.98 -14.35 3.65
C ASN A 88 14.38 -13.37 2.54
N GLN A 89 13.81 -13.51 1.35
CA GLN A 89 14.11 -12.61 0.24
C GLN A 89 13.53 -11.21 0.49
N GLN A 90 14.16 -10.24 -0.13
CA GLN A 90 13.75 -8.84 -0.05
C GLN A 90 12.71 -8.53 -1.12
N ILE A 91 11.76 -7.70 -0.74
CA ILE A 91 10.75 -7.11 -1.61
C ILE A 91 10.99 -5.60 -1.70
N LEU A 92 10.69 -5.04 -2.84
CA LEU A 92 10.55 -3.60 -2.99
C LEU A 92 9.15 -3.16 -2.65
N CYS A 93 9.05 -2.02 -2.02
CA CYS A 93 7.79 -1.34 -1.79
C CYS A 93 7.94 0.16 -2.00
N TYR A 94 6.85 0.80 -2.31
CA TYR A 94 6.81 2.19 -2.78
C TYR A 94 5.91 3.03 -1.91
N HIS A 95 6.38 4.25 -1.61
CA HIS A 95 5.58 5.23 -0.88
C HIS A 95 5.52 6.51 -1.71
N ALA A 96 4.32 6.84 -2.20
CA ALA A 96 4.08 8.06 -2.93
C ALA A 96 3.88 9.21 -1.93
N THR A 97 4.58 10.32 -2.14
CA THR A 97 4.48 11.48 -1.25
C THR A 97 5.01 12.75 -1.91
N ARG A 98 4.66 13.89 -1.33
CA ARG A 98 5.19 15.19 -1.72
C ARG A 98 6.14 15.71 -0.65
N LEU A 99 7.37 16.07 -1.02
CA LEU A 99 8.44 16.41 -0.09
C LEU A 99 9.09 17.76 -0.44
N MET A 100 9.58 18.43 0.59
CA MET A 100 10.55 19.51 0.46
C MET A 100 11.95 18.95 0.18
N ASP A 101 12.85 19.72 -0.43
CA ASP A 101 14.18 19.23 -0.77
C ASP A 101 14.98 18.79 0.47
N TYR A 102 14.83 19.44 1.63
CA TYR A 102 15.47 19.02 2.88
C TYR A 102 14.93 17.71 3.43
N GLU A 103 13.63 17.41 3.22
CA GLU A 103 13.01 16.15 3.68
C GLU A 103 13.57 14.96 2.91
N VAL A 104 13.90 15.14 1.63
CA VAL A 104 14.55 14.09 0.83
C VAL A 104 15.85 13.64 1.48
N GLU A 105 16.69 14.59 1.91
CA GLU A 105 17.96 14.26 2.57
C GLU A 105 17.76 13.63 3.94
N LEU A 106 16.77 14.09 4.72
CA LEU A 106 16.42 13.47 6.00
C LEU A 106 15.95 12.03 5.82
N ILE A 107 15.12 11.75 4.82
CA ILE A 107 14.62 10.40 4.52
C ILE A 107 15.77 9.51 4.05
N LYS A 108 16.67 9.99 3.22
CA LYS A 108 17.85 9.24 2.79
C LYS A 108 18.74 8.82 3.97
N GLN A 109 18.86 9.68 4.98
CA GLN A 109 19.70 9.42 6.16
C GLN A 109 19.02 8.52 7.19
N ASN A 110 17.71 8.71 7.44
CA ASN A 110 17.01 8.13 8.57
C ASN A 110 15.98 7.06 8.21
N GLY A 111 15.74 6.83 6.90
CA GLY A 111 14.65 5.98 6.42
C GLY A 111 13.29 6.67 6.41
N LEU A 112 12.28 5.96 5.92
CA LEU A 112 10.89 6.41 5.93
C LEU A 112 10.30 6.18 7.33
N LYS A 113 10.09 7.25 8.09
CA LYS A 113 9.54 7.21 9.43
C LYS A 113 8.03 6.92 9.42
N LYS A 114 7.53 6.28 10.48
CA LYS A 114 6.09 6.09 10.70
C LYS A 114 5.36 7.42 10.87
N CYS A 115 4.10 7.45 10.45
CA CYS A 115 3.21 8.58 10.71
C CYS A 115 2.96 8.71 12.22
N SER A 116 3.44 9.78 12.84
CA SER A 116 3.27 10.03 14.28
C SER A 116 3.03 11.52 14.56
N LEU A 117 2.57 11.81 15.78
CA LEU A 117 2.41 13.21 16.22
C LEU A 117 3.75 13.93 16.31
N GLU A 118 4.81 13.21 16.67
CA GLU A 118 6.18 13.73 16.74
C GLU A 118 6.69 14.08 15.34
N LEU A 119 6.52 13.17 14.36
CA LEU A 119 6.91 13.43 12.98
C LEU A 119 6.13 14.61 12.38
N ARG A 120 4.82 14.70 12.68
CA ARG A 120 4.02 15.85 12.27
C ARG A 120 4.56 17.16 12.84
N LYS A 121 4.87 17.17 14.15
CA LYS A 121 5.46 18.34 14.79
C LYS A 121 6.80 18.70 14.17
N GLU A 122 7.70 17.73 14.00
CA GLU A 122 9.00 17.91 13.34
C GLU A 122 8.83 18.56 11.95
N LYS A 123 7.88 18.06 11.15
CA LYS A 123 7.59 18.65 9.83
C LYS A 123 7.15 20.11 9.91
N ILE A 124 6.26 20.46 10.83
CA ILE A 124 5.75 21.83 10.97
C ILE A 124 6.86 22.77 11.50
N ASP A 125 7.65 22.31 12.46
CA ASP A 125 8.78 23.06 12.99
C ASP A 125 9.79 23.38 11.88
N ASN A 126 10.13 22.40 11.05
CA ASN A 126 11.03 22.55 9.92
C ASN A 126 10.48 23.53 8.86
N LEU A 127 9.17 23.49 8.57
CA LEU A 127 8.56 24.46 7.65
C LEU A 127 8.78 25.91 8.11
N LEU A 128 8.72 26.16 9.42
CA LEU A 128 8.98 27.47 10.00
C LEU A 128 10.49 27.79 9.95
N GLU A 129 11.35 26.86 10.36
CA GLU A 129 12.80 27.02 10.38
C GLU A 129 13.38 27.34 8.99
N TYR A 130 12.90 26.64 7.97
CA TYR A 130 13.29 26.89 6.56
C TYR A 130 12.56 28.06 5.91
N ASN A 131 11.79 28.86 6.68
CA ASN A 131 11.02 30.01 6.20
C ASN A 131 10.02 29.69 5.07
N ILE A 132 9.55 28.44 5.00
CA ILE A 132 8.49 28.04 4.08
C ILE A 132 7.16 28.61 4.53
N ILE A 133 6.93 28.67 5.84
CA ILE A 133 5.75 29.26 6.46
C ILE A 133 6.14 30.38 7.43
N ASN A 134 5.21 31.28 7.69
CA ASN A 134 5.37 32.32 8.72
C ASN A 134 4.80 31.86 10.08
N LYS A 135 4.98 32.68 11.12
CA LYS A 135 4.49 32.37 12.49
C LYS A 135 2.98 32.18 12.56
N TYR A 136 2.20 32.97 11.83
CA TYR A 136 0.75 32.83 11.80
C TYR A 136 0.33 31.49 11.16
N GLU A 137 0.93 31.13 10.04
CA GLU A 137 0.71 29.84 9.37
C GLU A 137 1.16 28.66 10.26
N TYR A 138 2.25 28.83 10.99
CA TYR A 138 2.73 27.85 11.98
C TYR A 138 1.69 27.61 13.11
N GLU A 139 1.09 28.68 13.64
CA GLU A 139 0.04 28.57 14.66
C GLU A 139 -1.19 27.81 14.14
N ILE A 140 -1.60 28.08 12.90
CA ILE A 140 -2.69 27.33 12.25
C ILE A 140 -2.35 25.85 12.13
N LEU A 141 -1.19 25.51 11.62
CA LEU A 141 -0.75 24.12 11.41
C LEU A 141 -0.56 23.37 12.74
N SER A 142 -0.08 24.06 13.77
CA SER A 142 0.20 23.49 15.09
C SER A 142 -1.04 23.34 15.96
N ASN A 143 -2.17 23.97 15.60
CA ASN A 143 -3.39 23.90 16.38
C ASN A 143 -3.92 22.45 16.40
N LYS A 144 -4.22 21.96 17.60
CA LYS A 144 -4.77 20.60 17.82
C LYS A 144 -6.13 20.41 17.15
N GLU A 145 -6.93 21.48 17.03
CA GLU A 145 -8.22 21.45 16.37
C GLU A 145 -8.11 21.23 14.85
N ASN A 146 -6.95 21.55 14.27
CA ASN A 146 -6.63 21.32 12.85
C ASN A 146 -5.76 20.08 12.63
N ASN A 147 -5.60 19.24 13.65
CA ASN A 147 -4.73 18.08 13.56
C ASN A 147 -5.51 16.83 13.10
N PRO A 148 -5.35 16.37 11.85
CA PRO A 148 -6.10 15.23 11.32
C PRO A 148 -5.82 13.95 12.08
N LEU A 149 -4.64 13.77 12.67
CA LEU A 149 -4.27 12.60 13.45
C LEU A 149 -5.01 12.54 14.80
N VAL A 150 -5.54 13.67 15.27
CA VAL A 150 -6.34 13.75 16.52
C VAL A 150 -7.84 13.70 16.20
N LEU A 151 -8.26 14.35 15.12
CA LEU A 151 -9.69 14.51 14.77
C LEU A 151 -10.29 13.24 14.15
N ARG A 152 -9.50 12.43 13.46
CA ARG A 152 -10.02 11.21 12.84
C ARG A 152 -10.41 10.18 13.90
N PRO A 153 -11.51 9.45 13.70
CA PRO A 153 -11.87 8.33 14.58
C PRO A 153 -10.68 7.36 14.74
N LYS A 154 -10.49 6.80 15.93
CA LYS A 154 -9.36 5.88 16.21
C LYS A 154 -9.20 4.75 15.18
N ARG A 155 -10.31 4.25 14.62
CA ARG A 155 -10.31 3.22 13.57
C ARG A 155 -9.74 3.69 12.22
N LEU A 156 -9.74 5.02 11.98
CA LEU A 156 -9.20 5.67 10.79
C LEU A 156 -7.92 6.46 11.09
N ASN A 157 -7.44 6.37 12.34
CA ASN A 157 -6.23 7.04 12.75
C ASN A 157 -5.02 6.23 12.29
N ASN A 158 -4.29 6.76 11.32
CA ASN A 158 -3.12 6.15 10.72
C ASN A 158 -1.82 6.45 11.49
N THR A 159 -1.94 6.88 12.76
CA THR A 159 -0.77 7.04 13.63
C THR A 159 -0.07 5.71 13.86
N ASP A 160 1.25 5.78 14.01
CA ASP A 160 2.12 4.63 14.22
C ASP A 160 2.15 3.62 13.05
N LEU A 161 1.83 4.09 11.85
CA LEU A 161 1.84 3.28 10.63
C LEU A 161 2.80 3.85 9.58
N ILE A 162 3.34 2.95 8.77
CA ILE A 162 3.94 3.26 7.48
C ILE A 162 3.06 2.64 6.40
N TRP A 163 2.61 3.48 5.47
CA TRP A 163 1.81 3.07 4.33
C TRP A 163 2.65 2.98 3.07
N GLY A 164 2.28 2.10 2.17
CA GLY A 164 2.91 2.01 0.87
C GLY A 164 2.26 0.97 -0.03
N TYR A 165 2.88 0.79 -1.17
CA TYR A 165 2.42 -0.06 -2.26
C TYR A 165 3.50 -1.08 -2.61
N ASN A 166 3.08 -2.28 -2.99
CA ASN A 166 3.97 -3.37 -3.39
C ASN A 166 4.03 -3.57 -4.91
N THR A 167 3.39 -2.68 -5.66
CA THR A 167 3.35 -2.71 -7.13
C THR A 167 3.85 -1.40 -7.72
N PHE A 168 4.35 -1.47 -8.96
CA PHE A 168 4.93 -0.32 -9.65
C PHE A 168 3.94 0.66 -10.20
N ASP A 169 2.82 0.13 -10.71
CA ASP A 169 1.81 0.95 -11.33
C ASP A 169 0.99 1.64 -10.26
N ILE A 170 1.62 2.65 -9.68
CA ILE A 170 0.99 3.52 -8.68
C ILE A 170 0.08 4.57 -9.33
N ASN A 171 0.08 4.69 -10.67
CA ASN A 171 -0.71 5.70 -11.38
C ASN A 171 -2.20 5.38 -11.38
N ASP A 172 -2.55 4.10 -11.32
CA ASP A 172 -3.95 3.64 -11.33
C ASP A 172 -4.68 3.89 -10.00
N TYR A 173 -4.00 4.50 -9.01
CA TYR A 173 -4.58 4.72 -7.68
C TYR A 173 -4.93 6.19 -7.44
N GLU A 174 -6.21 6.46 -7.24
CA GLU A 174 -6.71 7.79 -6.82
C GLU A 174 -6.00 8.28 -5.56
N ASP A 175 -5.72 7.39 -4.61
CA ASP A 175 -4.98 7.70 -3.38
C ASP A 175 -3.54 8.17 -3.66
N CYS A 176 -2.86 7.59 -4.66
CA CYS A 176 -1.51 8.05 -5.04
C CYS A 176 -1.54 9.45 -5.62
N ALA A 177 -2.51 9.76 -6.47
CA ALA A 177 -2.67 11.12 -7.01
C ALA A 177 -2.83 12.15 -5.88
N TYR A 178 -3.60 11.81 -4.83
CA TYR A 178 -3.74 12.66 -3.64
C TYR A 178 -2.40 12.89 -2.94
N PHE A 179 -1.64 11.82 -2.65
CA PHE A 179 -0.35 11.94 -1.95
C PHE A 179 0.74 12.65 -2.78
N LEU A 180 0.65 12.60 -4.09
CA LEU A 180 1.57 13.30 -4.98
C LEU A 180 1.19 14.77 -5.21
N ASN A 181 -0.08 15.13 -5.01
CA ASN A 181 -0.58 16.49 -5.18
C ASN A 181 -0.50 17.31 -3.89
N ASP A 182 -0.79 16.70 -2.74
CA ASP A 182 -0.91 17.39 -1.47
C ASP A 182 0.31 17.16 -0.55
N TYR A 183 0.93 18.24 -0.09
CA TYR A 183 2.07 18.18 0.83
C TYR A 183 1.68 17.60 2.18
N GLY A 184 2.48 16.66 2.66
CA GLY A 184 2.34 16.07 3.99
C GLY A 184 1.25 15.00 4.10
N GLY A 185 0.49 14.73 3.03
CA GLY A 185 -0.50 13.67 2.99
C GLY A 185 -1.44 13.69 4.20
N GLU A 186 -1.64 12.54 4.82
CA GLU A 186 -2.55 12.41 5.97
C GLU A 186 -2.07 13.13 7.25
N MET A 187 -0.79 13.50 7.36
CA MET A 187 -0.25 14.22 8.52
C MET A 187 -0.60 15.70 8.49
N ILE A 188 -0.73 16.27 7.29
CA ILE A 188 -1.04 17.68 7.07
C ILE A 188 -2.24 17.73 6.12
N ASP A 189 -3.43 17.39 6.65
CA ASP A 189 -4.68 17.47 5.91
C ASP A 189 -4.94 18.94 5.53
N GLN A 190 -4.87 19.21 4.24
CA GLN A 190 -5.01 20.55 3.72
C GLN A 190 -6.46 21.00 3.57
N ALA A 191 -7.44 20.13 3.87
CA ALA A 191 -8.85 20.45 3.69
C ALA A 191 -9.30 21.70 4.50
N SER A 192 -8.69 21.88 5.66
CA SER A 192 -8.96 23.00 6.58
C SER A 192 -8.15 24.27 6.33
N PHE A 193 -7.24 24.28 5.35
CA PHE A 193 -6.33 25.40 5.10
C PHE A 193 -6.85 26.35 4.04
N SER A 194 -6.38 27.61 4.11
CA SER A 194 -6.63 28.55 3.03
C SER A 194 -5.98 28.09 1.72
N ASN A 195 -6.59 28.42 0.60
CA ASN A 195 -6.04 28.08 -0.72
C ASN A 195 -4.62 28.68 -0.92
N GLU A 196 -4.33 29.81 -0.31
CA GLU A 196 -3.01 30.43 -0.37
C GLU A 196 -1.95 29.57 0.29
N LEU A 197 -2.21 29.03 1.49
CA LEU A 197 -1.30 28.13 2.19
C LEU A 197 -1.10 26.82 1.43
N LYS A 198 -2.18 26.24 0.87
CA LYS A 198 -2.09 25.04 0.03
C LYS A 198 -1.17 25.25 -1.17
N VAL A 199 -1.41 26.31 -1.94
CA VAL A 199 -0.60 26.65 -3.12
C VAL A 199 0.85 26.92 -2.73
N LYS A 200 1.10 27.55 -1.59
CA LYS A 200 2.44 27.83 -1.07
C LYS A 200 3.19 26.54 -0.77
N LEU A 201 2.58 25.59 -0.02
CA LEU A 201 3.17 24.29 0.29
C LEU A 201 3.40 23.45 -0.96
N GLN A 202 2.44 23.47 -1.90
CA GLN A 202 2.53 22.75 -3.16
C GLN A 202 3.67 23.28 -4.04
N LYS A 203 3.87 24.60 -4.12
CA LYS A 203 4.98 25.21 -4.89
C LYS A 203 6.34 24.93 -4.27
N ALA A 204 6.44 24.87 -2.94
CA ALA A 204 7.68 24.64 -2.23
C ALA A 204 8.11 23.16 -2.22
N SER A 205 7.18 22.24 -2.45
CA SER A 205 7.41 20.79 -2.43
C SER A 205 7.34 20.18 -3.83
N LYS A 206 7.87 18.97 -3.98
CA LYS A 206 7.86 18.20 -5.23
C LYS A 206 7.33 16.79 -5.00
N PRO A 207 6.69 16.15 -5.99
CA PRO A 207 6.25 14.78 -5.89
C PRO A 207 7.43 13.80 -6.01
N TYR A 208 7.44 12.79 -5.12
CA TYR A 208 8.47 11.75 -5.05
C TYR A 208 7.86 10.37 -4.81
N ILE A 209 8.59 9.35 -5.29
CA ILE A 209 8.41 7.97 -4.90
C ILE A 209 9.60 7.56 -4.04
N ILE A 210 9.32 7.11 -2.84
CA ILE A 210 10.31 6.53 -1.94
C ILE A 210 10.30 5.03 -2.16
N ILE A 211 11.46 4.47 -2.51
CA ILE A 211 11.65 3.04 -2.71
C ILE A 211 12.21 2.46 -1.42
N CYS A 212 11.42 1.64 -0.75
CA CYS A 212 11.83 0.94 0.44
C CYS A 212 12.15 -0.51 0.13
N ILE A 213 13.09 -1.08 0.89
CA ILE A 213 13.46 -2.49 0.79
C ILE A 213 13.42 -3.12 2.17
N ASP A 214 12.73 -4.23 2.29
CA ASP A 214 12.82 -5.09 3.47
C ASP A 214 12.45 -6.54 3.12
N LYS A 215 12.56 -7.42 4.10
CA LYS A 215 12.14 -8.82 3.95
C LYS A 215 10.64 -8.91 3.74
N ILE A 216 10.22 -9.73 2.78
CA ILE A 216 8.80 -9.94 2.52
C ILE A 216 8.04 -10.45 3.75
N SER A 217 8.69 -11.22 4.61
CA SER A 217 8.12 -11.69 5.87
C SER A 217 7.68 -10.55 6.80
N LEU A 218 8.41 -9.42 6.81
CA LEU A 218 8.03 -8.24 7.58
C LEU A 218 6.71 -7.65 7.07
N PHE A 219 6.58 -7.48 5.77
CA PHE A 219 5.36 -6.96 5.14
C PHE A 219 4.17 -7.88 5.38
N ALA A 220 4.36 -9.19 5.26
CA ALA A 220 3.30 -10.16 5.47
C ALA A 220 2.82 -10.22 6.93
N VAL A 221 3.73 -10.10 7.92
CA VAL A 221 3.38 -10.10 9.36
C VAL A 221 2.69 -8.80 9.77
N LYS A 222 3.19 -7.66 9.27
CA LYS A 222 2.77 -6.33 9.74
C LYS A 222 1.57 -5.77 8.99
N SER A 223 1.23 -6.31 7.81
CA SER A 223 0.14 -5.80 6.98
C SER A 223 -1.27 -6.18 7.45
N ASN A 224 -1.44 -7.02 8.46
CA ASN A 224 -2.75 -7.54 8.91
C ASN A 224 -3.62 -8.11 7.77
N LYS A 225 -3.02 -8.47 6.63
CA LYS A 225 -3.76 -9.01 5.49
C LYS A 225 -4.37 -10.36 5.84
N SER A 226 -5.64 -10.51 5.50
CA SER A 226 -6.35 -11.78 5.65
C SER A 226 -5.78 -12.82 4.67
N GLU A 227 -6.01 -14.09 4.95
CA GLU A 227 -5.60 -15.16 4.04
C GLU A 227 -6.29 -15.02 2.68
N ASN A 228 -7.53 -14.54 2.66
CA ASN A 228 -8.28 -14.29 1.43
C ASN A 228 -7.66 -13.21 0.55
N GLU A 229 -7.06 -12.16 1.12
CA GLU A 229 -6.41 -11.12 0.31
C GLU A 229 -5.19 -11.64 -0.46
N TYR A 230 -4.45 -12.61 0.09
CA TYR A 230 -3.39 -13.28 -0.68
C TYR A 230 -3.95 -14.09 -1.84
N PHE A 231 -5.10 -14.74 -1.62
CA PHE A 231 -5.76 -15.51 -2.66
C PHE A 231 -6.26 -14.60 -3.79
N GLU A 232 -7.05 -13.58 -3.47
CA GLU A 232 -7.68 -12.69 -4.45
C GLU A 232 -6.67 -11.83 -5.23
N ASN A 233 -5.61 -11.37 -4.56
CA ASN A 233 -4.70 -10.38 -5.16
C ASN A 233 -3.41 -10.99 -5.75
N ILE A 234 -3.05 -12.23 -5.42
CA ILE A 234 -1.83 -12.87 -5.89
C ILE A 234 -2.13 -14.16 -6.63
N ILE A 235 -2.84 -15.10 -5.97
CA ILE A 235 -3.01 -16.45 -6.48
C ILE A 235 -3.99 -16.50 -7.65
N LYS A 236 -5.15 -15.90 -7.48
CA LYS A 236 -6.21 -15.86 -8.52
C LYS A 236 -5.74 -15.16 -9.80
N PRO A 237 -5.15 -13.94 -9.76
CA PRO A 237 -4.60 -13.32 -10.96
C PRO A 237 -3.51 -14.16 -11.62
N TYR A 238 -2.61 -14.79 -10.84
CA TYR A 238 -1.58 -15.68 -11.39
C TYR A 238 -2.19 -16.86 -12.15
N ILE A 239 -3.24 -17.50 -11.62
CA ILE A 239 -3.91 -18.64 -12.26
C ILE A 239 -4.63 -18.22 -13.54
N ASN A 240 -5.28 -17.06 -13.53
CA ASN A 240 -6.04 -16.53 -14.67
C ASN A 240 -5.15 -15.89 -15.74
N ASN A 241 -3.85 -15.72 -15.50
CA ASN A 241 -2.94 -14.88 -16.28
C ASN A 241 -3.41 -13.41 -16.37
N ASP A 242 -4.09 -12.95 -15.31
CA ASP A 242 -4.46 -11.56 -15.15
C ASP A 242 -3.27 -10.78 -14.60
N GLU A 243 -3.32 -9.45 -14.75
CA GLU A 243 -2.39 -8.57 -14.09
C GLU A 243 -2.53 -8.69 -12.57
N ILE A 244 -1.41 -8.96 -11.88
CA ILE A 244 -1.40 -8.99 -10.43
C ILE A 244 -1.45 -7.55 -9.94
N LYS A 245 -2.65 -7.14 -9.61
CA LYS A 245 -2.91 -5.81 -9.07
C LYS A 245 -2.70 -5.82 -7.58
N PHE A 246 -1.94 -4.88 -7.14
CA PHE A 246 -2.00 -4.17 -5.91
C PHE A 246 -2.17 -4.91 -4.58
N LEU A 247 -1.14 -4.79 -3.79
CA LEU A 247 -1.24 -4.90 -2.34
C LEU A 247 -0.71 -3.60 -1.72
N ASN A 248 -1.61 -2.76 -1.19
CA ASN A 248 -1.17 -1.75 -0.25
C ASN A 248 -0.73 -2.45 1.04
N PHE A 249 0.20 -1.88 1.75
CA PHE A 249 0.60 -2.38 3.05
C PHE A 249 0.51 -1.28 4.11
N GLN A 250 0.25 -1.72 5.32
CA GLN A 250 0.25 -0.90 6.51
C GLN A 250 1.18 -1.56 7.51
N LEU A 251 2.34 -1.01 7.73
CA LEU A 251 3.30 -1.58 8.66
C LEU A 251 3.11 -0.98 10.04
N LYS A 252 2.75 -1.83 11.01
CA LYS A 252 2.57 -1.47 12.43
C LYS A 252 3.81 -1.79 13.24
N ASN A 253 4.04 -1.02 14.32
CA ASN A 253 5.12 -1.25 15.28
C ASN A 253 6.52 -1.27 14.62
N ILE A 254 6.73 -0.39 13.67
CA ILE A 254 8.01 -0.11 13.03
C ILE A 254 8.23 1.39 13.12
N ASP A 255 9.40 1.81 13.59
CA ASP A 255 9.71 3.24 13.71
C ASP A 255 10.12 3.85 12.38
N SER A 256 10.86 3.10 11.57
CA SER A 256 11.25 3.49 10.22
C SER A 256 11.48 2.29 9.32
N LEU A 257 11.33 2.51 8.00
CA LEU A 257 11.72 1.56 6.95
C LEU A 257 13.03 1.98 6.32
N PRO A 258 13.98 1.07 6.12
CA PRO A 258 15.13 1.32 5.27
C PRO A 258 14.69 1.71 3.86
N ILE A 259 15.37 2.67 3.29
CA ILE A 259 15.12 3.07 1.91
C ILE A 259 16.25 2.62 1.00
N HIS A 260 15.90 2.36 -0.25
CA HIS A 260 16.87 2.16 -1.31
C HIS A 260 17.13 3.46 -2.07
N ASP A 261 16.08 4.19 -2.39
CA ASP A 261 16.18 5.44 -3.14
C ASP A 261 14.97 6.35 -2.93
N VAL A 262 15.14 7.63 -3.29
CA VAL A 262 14.07 8.64 -3.35
C VAL A 262 14.10 9.23 -4.74
N VAL A 263 13.08 8.96 -5.54
CA VAL A 263 13.01 9.28 -6.97
C VAL A 263 11.96 10.36 -7.19
N LYS A 264 12.30 11.39 -7.99
CA LYS A 264 11.27 12.32 -8.46
C LYS A 264 10.24 11.60 -9.30
N TYR A 265 8.97 11.95 -9.10
CA TYR A 265 7.87 11.28 -9.80
C TYR A 265 7.97 11.37 -11.32
N ASP A 266 8.45 12.51 -11.84
CA ASP A 266 8.64 12.69 -13.29
C ASP A 266 9.62 11.65 -13.88
N LEU A 267 10.66 11.27 -13.13
CA LEU A 267 11.66 10.26 -13.54
C LEU A 267 11.20 8.82 -13.29
N TRP A 268 10.12 8.64 -12.56
CA TRP A 268 9.57 7.31 -12.27
C TRP A 268 8.92 6.68 -13.49
N ASN A 269 8.30 7.52 -14.32
CA ASN A 269 7.56 7.12 -15.52
C ASN A 269 8.45 7.01 -16.78
N GLU A 270 9.71 7.48 -16.72
CA GLU A 270 10.72 7.31 -17.76
C GLU A 270 11.39 5.92 -17.68
#